data_4f69a65fdf18441cbd0955ad2231e49c
#
_entry.id   4f69a65fdf18441cbd0955ad2231e49c
#
_cell.length_a   1.000
_cell.length_b   1.000
_cell.length_c   1.000
_cell.angle_alpha   90.00
_cell.angle_beta   90.00
_cell.angle_gamma   90.00
#
_symmetry.space_group_name_H-M   'P 1'
#
loop_
_entity.id
_entity.type
_entity.pdbx_description
1 polymer ?
#
loop_
_entity_poly.entity_id
_entity_poly.type
_entity_poly.pdbx_seq_one_letter_code
_entity_poly.pdbx_strand_id
1 'polypeptide(L)'
;RNDFQANKLFLDILTSEKDPSRTLRAMNESNVLGKFLPEFQKIVCLMQFDMYHSYTVDEHTLFTISNLHSLKNGNFKSFAPLASEIISQINSYRCLFVAMLLHDIAKGKKGDHSENGALIASEVCPRLGLNEEETRTVEWLVLNHLLMSKTAFRYELGDPKTIKDFSNKVVTVERLKLLLVLTVDD
;
A
#
# COMPACT_ATOMS: atom_id res chain seq x y z
N ARG A 1 1.28 -20.66 8.15
CA ARG A 1 1.08 -19.21 8.35
C ARG A 1 1.95 -18.63 9.46
N ASN A 2 2.16 -19.37 10.54
CA ASN A 2 2.96 -18.91 11.69
C ASN A 2 4.43 -19.34 11.60
N ASP A 3 4.88 -19.75 10.44
CA ASP A 3 6.28 -20.10 10.21
C ASP A 3 7.09 -18.81 10.04
N PHE A 4 7.96 -18.54 11.02
CA PHE A 4 8.78 -17.32 11.05
C PHE A 4 9.68 -17.18 9.81
N GLN A 5 10.25 -18.30 9.36
CA GLN A 5 11.16 -18.29 8.21
C GLN A 5 10.41 -17.99 6.91
N ALA A 6 9.23 -18.58 6.72
CA ALA A 6 8.39 -18.31 5.56
C ALA A 6 7.92 -16.84 5.52
N ASN A 7 7.53 -16.30 6.67
CA ASN A 7 7.11 -14.90 6.78
C ASN A 7 8.28 -13.93 6.49
N LYS A 8 9.46 -14.22 7.02
CA LYS A 8 10.67 -13.45 6.74
C LYS A 8 11.02 -13.48 5.25
N LEU A 9 11.04 -14.68 4.63
CA LEU A 9 11.32 -14.81 3.20
C LEU A 9 10.31 -14.07 2.33
N PHE A 10 9.04 -14.08 2.69
CA PHE A 10 8.01 -13.32 1.98
C PHE A 10 8.28 -11.81 2.06
N LEU A 11 8.62 -11.30 3.24
CA LEU A 11 8.95 -9.89 3.42
C LEU A 11 10.22 -9.51 2.64
N ASP A 12 11.23 -10.38 2.62
CA ASP A 12 12.46 -10.21 1.83
C ASP A 12 12.17 -10.18 0.32
N ILE A 13 11.21 -10.98 -0.15
CA ILE A 13 10.72 -10.94 -1.54
C ILE A 13 10.02 -9.61 -1.82
N LEU A 14 9.08 -9.20 -0.97
CA LEU A 14 8.28 -8.00 -1.14
C LEU A 14 9.13 -6.72 -1.17
N THR A 15 10.21 -6.69 -0.40
CA THR A 15 11.11 -5.53 -0.27
C THR A 15 12.42 -5.68 -1.06
N SER A 16 12.48 -6.66 -1.96
CA SER A 16 13.66 -6.99 -2.76
C SER A 16 14.16 -5.81 -3.61
N GLU A 17 15.47 -5.76 -3.83
CA GLU A 17 16.08 -4.83 -4.80
C GLU A 17 15.77 -5.20 -6.27
N LYS A 18 15.33 -6.43 -6.52
CA LYS A 18 14.75 -6.84 -7.81
C LYS A 18 13.25 -6.59 -7.77
N ASP A 19 12.64 -6.32 -8.93
CA ASP A 19 11.20 -6.10 -9.01
C ASP A 19 10.40 -7.24 -8.34
N PRO A 20 9.77 -6.98 -7.18
CA PRO A 20 9.05 -8.01 -6.43
C PRO A 20 7.77 -8.45 -7.14
N SER A 21 7.18 -7.60 -8.00
CA SER A 21 5.90 -7.87 -8.66
C SER A 21 5.95 -9.13 -9.51
N ARG A 22 7.08 -9.42 -10.14
CA ARG A 22 7.26 -10.63 -10.98
C ARG A 22 7.14 -11.90 -10.14
N THR A 23 7.78 -11.93 -8.97
CA THR A 23 7.70 -13.08 -8.05
C THR A 23 6.32 -13.20 -7.44
N LEU A 24 5.73 -12.08 -7.00
CA LEU A 24 4.37 -12.06 -6.44
C LEU A 24 3.33 -12.50 -7.47
N ARG A 25 3.46 -12.09 -8.74
CA ARG A 25 2.60 -12.54 -9.83
C ARG A 25 2.69 -14.05 -10.04
N ALA A 26 3.89 -14.61 -10.11
CA ALA A 26 4.07 -16.07 -10.21
C ALA A 26 3.49 -16.81 -9.01
N MET A 27 3.61 -16.24 -7.79
CA MET A 27 2.98 -16.78 -6.59
C MET A 27 1.44 -16.69 -6.65
N ASN A 28 0.88 -15.62 -7.23
CA ASN A 28 -0.56 -15.47 -7.42
C ASN A 28 -1.10 -16.47 -8.42
N GLU A 29 -0.50 -16.56 -9.60
CA GLU A 29 -0.87 -17.49 -10.68
C GLU A 29 -0.80 -18.96 -10.23
N SER A 30 0.19 -19.32 -9.39
CA SER A 30 0.32 -20.66 -8.81
C SER A 30 -0.52 -20.89 -7.55
N ASN A 31 -1.35 -19.91 -7.15
CA ASN A 31 -2.16 -19.94 -5.92
C ASN A 31 -1.34 -20.10 -4.62
N VAL A 32 -0.06 -19.80 -4.66
CA VAL A 32 0.82 -19.80 -3.47
C VAL A 32 0.55 -18.55 -2.62
N LEU A 33 0.40 -17.38 -3.27
CA LEU A 33 0.16 -16.11 -2.57
C LEU A 33 -1.14 -16.15 -1.75
N GLY A 34 -2.23 -16.63 -2.32
CA GLY A 34 -3.50 -16.75 -1.62
C GLY A 34 -3.49 -17.80 -0.49
N LYS A 35 -2.68 -18.87 -0.61
CA LYS A 35 -2.49 -19.84 0.48
C LYS A 35 -1.63 -19.27 1.61
N PHE A 36 -0.63 -18.47 1.28
CA PHE A 36 0.23 -17.80 2.26
C PHE A 36 -0.50 -16.65 2.95
N LEU A 37 -1.20 -15.81 2.18
CA LEU A 37 -1.98 -14.66 2.62
C LEU A 37 -3.46 -14.83 2.20
N PRO A 38 -4.29 -15.54 3.00
CA PRO A 38 -5.68 -15.85 2.63
C PRO A 38 -6.58 -14.62 2.50
N GLU A 39 -6.16 -13.52 3.10
CA GLU A 39 -6.79 -12.23 2.94
C GLU A 39 -6.67 -11.78 1.47
N PHE A 40 -5.51 -11.98 0.85
CA PHE A 40 -5.26 -11.70 -0.57
C PHE A 40 -6.07 -12.61 -1.51
N GLN A 41 -6.30 -13.87 -1.13
CA GLN A 41 -7.14 -14.78 -1.92
C GLN A 41 -8.54 -14.23 -2.19
N LYS A 42 -9.06 -13.38 -1.30
CA LYS A 42 -10.42 -12.82 -1.41
C LYS A 42 -10.54 -11.73 -2.47
N ILE A 43 -9.41 -11.15 -2.89
CA ILE A 43 -9.36 -10.10 -3.91
C ILE A 43 -8.87 -10.64 -5.28
N VAL A 44 -8.45 -11.91 -5.34
CA VAL A 44 -8.04 -12.55 -6.60
C VAL A 44 -9.21 -12.59 -7.58
N CYS A 45 -8.98 -12.09 -8.80
CA CYS A 45 -9.99 -11.93 -9.85
C CYS A 45 -11.20 -11.09 -9.45
N LEU A 46 -11.12 -10.30 -8.39
CA LEU A 46 -12.19 -9.40 -7.98
C LEU A 46 -12.23 -8.19 -8.92
N MET A 47 -13.26 -8.11 -9.74
CA MET A 47 -13.51 -6.93 -10.59
C MET A 47 -14.21 -5.83 -9.79
N GLN A 48 -13.73 -4.60 -9.93
CA GLN A 48 -14.49 -3.41 -9.57
C GLN A 48 -15.11 -2.81 -10.83
N PHE A 49 -16.43 -2.73 -10.82
CA PHE A 49 -17.19 -2.14 -11.93
C PHE A 49 -17.34 -0.63 -11.69
N ASP A 50 -16.26 0.12 -11.87
CA ASP A 50 -16.32 1.57 -11.98
C ASP A 50 -15.56 2.04 -13.22
N MET A 51 -15.76 3.33 -13.59
CA MET A 51 -15.21 3.88 -14.84
C MET A 51 -13.68 4.04 -14.83
N TYR A 52 -13.01 3.75 -13.73
CA TYR A 52 -11.59 4.04 -13.53
C TYR A 52 -10.72 2.79 -13.40
N HIS A 53 -11.31 1.60 -13.18
CA HIS A 53 -10.56 0.37 -12.94
C HIS A 53 -10.61 -0.58 -14.13
N SER A 54 -9.50 -0.70 -14.83
CA SER A 54 -9.31 -1.65 -15.95
C SER A 54 -8.77 -3.01 -15.51
N TYR A 55 -8.40 -3.15 -14.23
CA TYR A 55 -7.75 -4.33 -13.67
C TYR A 55 -8.58 -4.92 -12.53
N THR A 56 -8.38 -6.21 -12.25
CA THR A 56 -8.83 -6.83 -11.01
C THR A 56 -8.03 -6.30 -9.83
N VAL A 57 -8.58 -6.37 -8.61
CA VAL A 57 -7.96 -5.77 -7.41
C VAL A 57 -6.59 -6.38 -7.13
N ASP A 58 -6.42 -7.69 -7.33
CA ASP A 58 -5.13 -8.36 -7.20
C ASP A 58 -4.11 -7.87 -8.24
N GLU A 59 -4.50 -7.75 -9.51
CA GLU A 59 -3.61 -7.24 -10.56
C GLU A 59 -3.26 -5.77 -10.35
N HIS A 60 -4.21 -4.94 -9.91
CA HIS A 60 -3.94 -3.57 -9.51
C HIS A 60 -2.89 -3.52 -8.39
N THR A 61 -3.07 -4.31 -7.32
CA THR A 61 -2.11 -4.37 -6.21
C THR A 61 -0.70 -4.78 -6.67
N LEU A 62 -0.60 -5.77 -7.55
CA LEU A 62 0.71 -6.20 -8.09
C LEU A 62 1.34 -5.14 -9.01
N PHE A 63 0.50 -4.40 -9.75
CA PHE A 63 0.94 -3.31 -10.60
C PHE A 63 1.47 -2.13 -9.77
N THR A 64 0.77 -1.72 -8.73
CA THR A 64 1.20 -0.63 -7.84
C THR A 64 2.51 -0.98 -7.11
N ILE A 65 2.72 -2.25 -6.70
CA ILE A 65 4.00 -2.70 -6.16
C ILE A 65 5.14 -2.57 -7.18
N SER A 66 4.90 -2.88 -8.46
CA SER A 66 5.89 -2.70 -9.54
C SER A 66 6.22 -1.23 -9.75
N ASN A 67 5.21 -0.37 -9.72
CA ASN A 67 5.39 1.08 -9.84
C ASN A 67 6.23 1.63 -8.68
N LEU A 68 5.91 1.24 -7.46
CA LEU A 68 6.66 1.64 -6.26
C LEU A 68 8.13 1.22 -6.35
N HIS A 69 8.41 0.00 -6.81
CA HIS A 69 9.77 -0.45 -7.07
C HIS A 69 10.46 0.39 -8.15
N SER A 70 9.76 0.71 -9.23
CA SER A 70 10.27 1.54 -10.32
C SER A 70 10.52 2.98 -9.87
N LEU A 71 9.64 3.54 -9.02
CA LEU A 71 9.81 4.86 -8.41
C LEU A 71 11.06 4.90 -7.52
N LYS A 72 11.25 3.89 -6.67
CA LYS A 72 12.44 3.72 -5.82
C LYS A 72 13.73 3.72 -6.65
N ASN A 73 13.72 3.11 -7.83
CA ASN A 73 14.86 3.03 -8.74
C ASN A 73 15.02 4.26 -9.66
N GLY A 74 14.19 5.29 -9.48
CA GLY A 74 14.30 6.57 -10.20
C GLY A 74 13.76 6.55 -11.64
N ASN A 75 13.00 5.53 -12.02
CA ASN A 75 12.45 5.38 -13.38
C ASN A 75 11.26 6.31 -13.65
N PHE A 76 10.68 6.94 -12.61
CA PHE A 76 9.53 7.83 -12.71
C PHE A 76 9.84 9.31 -12.54
N LYS A 77 11.12 9.73 -12.60
CA LYS A 77 11.52 11.13 -12.38
C LYS A 77 10.85 12.14 -13.31
N SER A 78 10.58 11.77 -14.54
CA SER A 78 9.88 12.64 -15.51
C SER A 78 8.38 12.70 -15.30
N PHE A 79 7.78 11.65 -14.75
CA PHE A 79 6.34 11.51 -14.57
C PHE A 79 5.89 11.97 -13.17
N ALA A 80 6.62 11.58 -12.13
CA ALA A 80 6.33 11.92 -10.74
C ALA A 80 7.58 12.50 -10.03
N PRO A 81 8.04 13.72 -10.41
CA PRO A 81 9.31 14.26 -9.93
C PRO A 81 9.35 14.43 -8.41
N LEU A 82 8.26 14.93 -7.80
CA LEU A 82 8.18 15.13 -6.36
C LEU A 82 8.20 13.78 -5.58
N ALA A 83 7.44 12.79 -6.03
CA ALA A 83 7.46 11.47 -5.39
C ALA A 83 8.83 10.80 -5.54
N SER A 84 9.49 10.97 -6.69
CA SER A 84 10.85 10.46 -6.96
C SER A 84 11.92 11.11 -6.09
N GLU A 85 11.73 12.36 -5.69
CA GLU A 85 12.62 13.03 -4.73
C GLU A 85 12.34 12.55 -3.30
N ILE A 86 11.06 12.51 -2.93
CA ILE A 86 10.64 12.18 -1.56
C ILE A 86 10.91 10.72 -1.22
N ILE A 87 10.78 9.79 -2.15
CA ILE A 87 11.00 8.37 -1.87
C ILE A 87 12.41 8.11 -1.33
N SER A 88 13.43 8.83 -1.78
CA SER A 88 14.80 8.71 -1.27
C SER A 88 14.96 9.17 0.20
N GLN A 89 13.99 9.89 0.73
CA GLN A 89 13.98 10.45 2.08
C GLN A 89 13.10 9.65 3.06
N ILE A 90 12.48 8.56 2.61
CA ILE A 90 11.63 7.70 3.44
C ILE A 90 12.51 6.76 4.25
N ASN A 91 12.24 6.67 5.56
CA ASN A 91 12.97 5.78 6.46
C ASN A 91 12.42 4.34 6.45
N SER A 92 11.13 4.17 6.17
CA SER A 92 10.43 2.90 6.33
C SER A 92 9.89 2.34 5.00
N TYR A 93 10.79 2.01 4.07
CA TYR A 93 10.40 1.34 2.82
C TYR A 93 9.57 0.07 3.06
N ARG A 94 9.93 -0.70 4.09
CA ARG A 94 9.24 -1.94 4.45
C ARG A 94 7.76 -1.68 4.75
N CYS A 95 7.47 -0.65 5.54
CA CYS A 95 6.09 -0.25 5.83
C CYS A 95 5.33 0.18 4.57
N LEU A 96 6.00 0.90 3.67
CA LEU A 96 5.38 1.37 2.43
C LEU A 96 5.00 0.20 1.50
N PHE A 97 5.91 -0.77 1.29
CA PHE A 97 5.61 -1.95 0.47
C PHE A 97 4.52 -2.83 1.08
N VAL A 98 4.51 -3.01 2.41
CA VAL A 98 3.44 -3.76 3.08
C VAL A 98 2.12 -3.01 3.03
N ALA A 99 2.13 -1.69 3.20
CA ALA A 99 0.93 -0.87 3.04
C ALA A 99 0.38 -0.95 1.61
N MET A 100 1.25 -0.90 0.59
CA MET A 100 0.86 -1.06 -0.81
C MET A 100 0.24 -2.44 -1.09
N LEU A 101 0.77 -3.50 -0.50
CA LEU A 101 0.18 -4.85 -0.61
C LEU A 101 -1.21 -4.93 0.05
N LEU A 102 -1.47 -4.15 1.10
CA LEU A 102 -2.66 -4.28 1.94
C LEU A 102 -3.70 -3.15 1.72
N HIS A 103 -3.40 -2.08 0.97
CA HIS A 103 -4.28 -0.90 0.88
C HIS A 103 -5.71 -1.25 0.45
N ASP A 104 -5.84 -2.18 -0.48
CA ASP A 104 -7.10 -2.63 -1.07
C ASP A 104 -7.52 -4.05 -0.64
N ILE A 105 -6.85 -4.65 0.32
CA ILE A 105 -7.03 -6.06 0.75
C ILE A 105 -8.45 -6.39 1.22
N ALA A 106 -9.22 -5.40 1.60
CA ALA A 106 -10.60 -5.56 2.06
C ALA A 106 -11.65 -5.14 1.04
N LYS A 107 -11.28 -4.81 -0.20
CA LYS A 107 -12.24 -4.58 -1.28
C LYS A 107 -13.16 -5.80 -1.46
N GLY A 108 -14.43 -5.56 -1.77
CA GLY A 108 -15.44 -6.62 -1.84
C GLY A 108 -16.06 -7.04 -0.51
N LYS A 109 -15.54 -6.58 0.64
CA LYS A 109 -16.20 -6.76 1.95
C LYS A 109 -17.28 -5.70 2.18
N LYS A 110 -18.31 -6.02 2.99
CA LYS A 110 -19.29 -5.03 3.45
C LYS A 110 -18.62 -3.99 4.35
N GLY A 111 -19.03 -2.71 4.22
CA GLY A 111 -18.52 -1.60 5.01
C GLY A 111 -17.38 -0.85 4.32
N ASP A 112 -16.68 0.00 5.06
CA ASP A 112 -15.54 0.75 4.55
C ASP A 112 -14.32 -0.18 4.38
N HIS A 113 -13.80 -0.26 3.15
CA HIS A 113 -12.68 -1.14 2.86
C HIS A 113 -11.37 -0.66 3.50
N SER A 114 -11.22 0.65 3.74
CA SER A 114 -10.03 1.20 4.41
C SER A 114 -10.01 0.82 5.89
N GLU A 115 -11.17 0.91 6.58
CA GLU A 115 -11.29 0.47 7.98
C GLU A 115 -11.07 -1.04 8.12
N ASN A 116 -11.74 -1.82 7.27
CA ASN A 116 -11.55 -3.28 7.26
C ASN A 116 -10.12 -3.67 6.87
N GLY A 117 -9.50 -2.94 5.97
CA GLY A 117 -8.10 -3.14 5.57
C GLY A 117 -7.13 -2.88 6.71
N ALA A 118 -7.33 -1.80 7.47
CA ALA A 118 -6.51 -1.49 8.65
C ALA A 118 -6.61 -2.59 9.72
N LEU A 119 -7.81 -3.14 9.97
CA LEU A 119 -7.99 -4.30 10.86
C LEU A 119 -7.23 -5.54 10.36
N ILE A 120 -7.24 -5.80 9.06
CA ILE A 120 -6.45 -6.88 8.47
C ILE A 120 -4.94 -6.59 8.65
N ALA A 121 -4.51 -5.36 8.43
CA ALA A 121 -3.10 -4.97 8.61
C ALA A 121 -2.62 -5.21 10.04
N SER A 122 -3.43 -4.91 11.06
CA SER A 122 -3.09 -5.17 12.47
C SER A 122 -2.81 -6.64 12.79
N GLU A 123 -3.44 -7.58 12.06
CA GLU A 123 -3.23 -9.01 12.21
C GLU A 123 -2.08 -9.55 11.34
N VAL A 124 -1.95 -9.02 10.12
CA VAL A 124 -0.98 -9.49 9.14
C VAL A 124 0.43 -8.98 9.42
N CYS A 125 0.59 -7.70 9.79
CA CYS A 125 1.90 -7.08 9.99
C CYS A 125 2.76 -7.77 11.06
N PRO A 126 2.26 -8.05 12.29
CA PRO A 126 3.03 -8.80 13.29
C PRO A 126 3.42 -10.20 12.81
N ARG A 127 2.53 -10.88 12.08
CA ARG A 127 2.80 -12.19 11.50
C ARG A 127 3.95 -12.13 10.49
N LEU A 128 4.03 -11.08 9.67
CA LEU A 128 5.13 -10.85 8.72
C LEU A 128 6.43 -10.41 9.40
N GLY A 129 6.42 -10.16 10.71
CA GLY A 129 7.61 -9.77 11.48
C GLY A 129 7.82 -8.25 11.57
N LEU A 130 6.79 -7.43 11.32
CA LEU A 130 6.82 -6.00 11.62
C LEU A 130 6.68 -5.81 13.14
N ASN A 131 7.42 -4.83 13.66
CA ASN A 131 7.27 -4.43 15.07
C ASN A 131 6.00 -3.58 15.27
N GLU A 132 5.71 -3.19 16.51
CA GLU A 132 4.50 -2.45 16.86
C GLU A 132 4.41 -1.09 16.17
N GLU A 133 5.51 -0.34 16.07
CA GLU A 133 5.57 0.97 15.42
C GLU A 133 5.35 0.86 13.90
N GLU A 134 5.99 -0.12 13.28
CA GLU A 134 5.80 -0.43 11.86
C GLU A 134 4.36 -0.87 11.57
N THR A 135 3.80 -1.72 12.42
CA THR A 135 2.40 -2.17 12.31
C THR A 135 1.44 -0.98 12.36
N ARG A 136 1.57 -0.10 13.35
CA ARG A 136 0.76 1.13 13.45
C ARG A 136 0.92 2.05 12.23
N THR A 137 2.12 2.11 11.66
CA THR A 137 2.39 2.90 10.45
C THR A 137 1.65 2.32 9.24
N VAL A 138 1.69 1.00 9.05
CA VAL A 138 0.97 0.32 7.98
C VAL A 138 -0.54 0.43 8.16
N GLU A 139 -1.05 0.19 9.37
CA GLU A 139 -2.48 0.38 9.70
C GLU A 139 -2.96 1.77 9.32
N TRP A 140 -2.19 2.80 9.72
CA TRP A 140 -2.53 4.18 9.44
C TRP A 140 -2.51 4.47 7.92
N LEU A 141 -1.53 3.95 7.18
CA LEU A 141 -1.45 4.12 5.73
C LEU A 141 -2.63 3.47 5.03
N VAL A 142 -2.96 2.22 5.38
CA VAL A 142 -4.10 1.49 4.82
C VAL A 142 -5.42 2.19 5.13
N LEU A 143 -5.61 2.67 6.37
CA LEU A 143 -6.80 3.42 6.76
C LEU A 143 -6.95 4.73 5.97
N ASN A 144 -5.86 5.40 5.66
CA ASN A 144 -5.84 6.74 5.10
C ASN A 144 -5.34 6.79 3.63
N HIS A 145 -5.24 5.66 2.91
CA HIS A 145 -4.68 5.64 1.56
C HIS A 145 -5.42 6.60 0.59
N LEU A 146 -6.72 6.79 0.76
CA LEU A 146 -7.53 7.72 -0.01
C LEU A 146 -7.56 9.15 0.55
N LEU A 147 -6.87 9.45 1.66
CA LEU A 147 -6.98 10.76 2.33
C LEU A 147 -6.47 11.89 1.42
N MET A 148 -5.32 11.72 0.79
CA MET A 148 -4.71 12.77 -0.03
C MET A 148 -5.51 12.99 -1.31
N SER A 149 -5.89 11.94 -2.03
CA SER A 149 -6.72 12.05 -3.24
C SER A 149 -8.09 12.63 -2.93
N LYS A 150 -8.77 12.18 -1.87
CA LYS A 150 -10.05 12.77 -1.43
C LYS A 150 -9.90 14.25 -1.08
N THR A 151 -8.81 14.65 -0.42
CA THR A 151 -8.56 16.06 -0.10
C THR A 151 -8.34 16.87 -1.37
N ALA A 152 -7.50 16.39 -2.29
CA ALA A 152 -7.18 17.11 -3.52
C ALA A 152 -8.39 17.28 -4.45
N PHE A 153 -9.28 16.29 -4.54
CA PHE A 153 -10.40 16.34 -5.48
C PHE A 153 -11.70 16.90 -4.92
N ARG A 154 -11.86 16.97 -3.57
CA ARG A 154 -13.15 17.33 -2.95
C ARG A 154 -13.13 18.63 -2.15
N TYR A 155 -11.95 19.17 -1.85
CA TYR A 155 -11.82 20.34 -0.99
C TYR A 155 -11.02 21.44 -1.66
N GLU A 156 -11.28 22.68 -1.26
CA GLU A 156 -10.49 23.84 -1.66
C GLU A 156 -9.14 23.82 -0.93
N LEU A 157 -8.05 23.64 -1.66
CA LEU A 157 -6.70 23.51 -1.10
C LEU A 157 -6.17 24.84 -0.52
N GLY A 158 -6.74 25.99 -0.93
CA GLY A 158 -6.41 27.31 -0.39
C GLY A 158 -7.11 27.61 0.94
N ASP A 159 -8.11 26.82 1.35
CA ASP A 159 -8.81 27.02 2.62
C ASP A 159 -7.92 26.58 3.81
N PRO A 160 -7.60 27.51 4.75
CA PRO A 160 -6.83 27.19 5.95
C PRO A 160 -7.43 26.05 6.79
N LYS A 161 -8.76 25.88 6.77
CA LYS A 161 -9.45 24.80 7.47
C LYS A 161 -9.11 23.45 6.83
N THR A 162 -9.14 23.34 5.49
CA THR A 162 -8.76 22.13 4.76
C THR A 162 -7.32 21.72 5.10
N ILE A 163 -6.39 22.69 5.08
CA ILE A 163 -4.97 22.43 5.42
C ILE A 163 -4.84 21.96 6.87
N LYS A 164 -5.53 22.62 7.81
CA LYS A 164 -5.49 22.25 9.23
C LYS A 164 -6.06 20.85 9.47
N ASP A 165 -7.20 20.53 8.88
CA ASP A 165 -7.86 19.23 9.04
C ASP A 165 -7.01 18.10 8.45
N PHE A 166 -6.39 18.30 7.29
CA PHE A 166 -5.44 17.37 6.69
C PHE A 166 -4.20 17.20 7.58
N SER A 167 -3.58 18.29 8.03
CA SER A 167 -2.40 18.27 8.89
C SER A 167 -2.65 17.54 10.22
N ASN A 168 -3.82 17.76 10.83
CA ASN A 168 -4.22 17.09 12.05
C ASN A 168 -4.37 15.56 11.90
N LYS A 169 -4.72 15.08 10.70
CA LYS A 169 -4.80 13.64 10.40
C LYS A 169 -3.44 13.03 10.11
N VAL A 170 -2.59 13.74 9.38
CA VAL A 170 -1.27 13.25 8.97
C VAL A 170 -0.28 13.26 10.14
N VAL A 171 -0.29 14.28 10.96
CA VAL A 171 0.47 14.47 12.19
C VAL A 171 1.99 14.61 11.99
N THR A 172 2.63 13.76 11.20
CA THR A 172 4.10 13.75 11.04
C THR A 172 4.53 13.89 9.59
N VAL A 173 5.73 14.46 9.39
CA VAL A 173 6.33 14.60 8.06
C VAL A 173 6.59 13.23 7.41
N GLU A 174 6.98 12.23 8.20
CA GLU A 174 7.21 10.88 7.68
C GLU A 174 5.90 10.26 7.14
N ARG A 175 4.78 10.40 7.86
CA ARG A 175 3.47 9.96 7.37
C ARG A 175 3.05 10.71 6.10
N LEU A 176 3.35 12.00 6.01
CA LEU A 176 3.08 12.78 4.80
C LEU A 176 3.85 12.24 3.60
N LYS A 177 5.14 11.95 3.77
CA LYS A 177 5.98 11.38 2.71
C LYS A 177 5.49 10.02 2.25
N LEU A 178 5.21 9.13 3.20
CA LEU A 178 4.69 7.78 2.94
C LEU A 178 3.34 7.85 2.21
N LEU A 179 2.42 8.70 2.68
CA LEU A 179 1.10 8.87 2.09
C LEU A 179 1.18 9.46 0.68
N LEU A 180 2.07 10.43 0.45
CA LEU A 180 2.28 11.01 -0.88
C LEU A 180 2.73 9.96 -1.88
N VAL A 181 3.75 9.17 -1.53
CA VAL A 181 4.26 8.12 -2.42
C VAL A 181 3.18 7.08 -2.68
N LEU A 182 2.48 6.63 -1.64
CA LEU A 182 1.38 5.67 -1.77
C LEU A 182 0.28 6.20 -2.70
N THR A 183 -0.12 7.47 -2.54
CA THR A 183 -1.19 8.09 -3.35
C THR A 183 -0.80 8.28 -4.83
N VAL A 184 0.47 8.50 -5.13
CA VAL A 184 0.95 8.69 -6.51
C VAL A 184 1.04 7.35 -7.24
N ASP A 185 1.23 6.27 -6.51
CA ASP A 185 1.35 4.91 -7.05
C ASP A 185 0.00 4.18 -7.16
N ASP A 186 -1.00 4.56 -6.35
CA ASP A 186 -2.37 4.05 -6.37
C ASP A 186 -3.23 4.77 -7.43
#